data_318cdf8debd9e84b7951d947de3dc0a0
#
_entry.id   318cdf8debd9e84b7951d947de3dc0a0
#
_cell.length_a   1.000
_cell.length_b   1.000
_cell.length_c   1.000
_cell.angle_alpha   90.00
_cell.angle_beta   90.00
_cell.angle_gamma   90.00
#
_symmetry.space_group_name_H-M   'P 1'
#
loop_
_entity.id
_entity.type
_entity.pdbx_description
1 polymer ?
#
loop_
_entity_poly.entity_id
_entity_poly.type
_entity_poly.pdbx_seq_one_letter_code
_entity_poly.pdbx_strand_id
1 'polypeptide(L)'
;QYAGFSTAADTNERFRYLLSQGQTGLSVAFDLPTQTGYDSDAPEALGEVGRVGVPIATIDDMETLLADLPLGEVTTSMTINATAAVLLAFYVAVADRQGIPRSRLGGTVQNDILKEYIARGTWIYPARHSMRLVTDVFEFCTAELPRWNTISISGYHMREAGATAAQELAFTLADGIAYVEAARARGLDVDRFAGRLSF
;
A
#
# COMPACT_ATOMS: atom_id res chain seq x y z
N GLN A 1 -3.97 -12.60 -6.11
CA GLN A 1 -4.80 -11.99 -7.17
C GLN A 1 -5.23 -10.59 -6.74
N TYR A 2 -5.34 -9.64 -7.68
CA TYR A 2 -5.72 -8.24 -7.46
C TYR A 2 -7.23 -8.09 -7.52
N ALA A 3 -7.86 -7.61 -6.46
CA ALA A 3 -9.30 -7.37 -6.38
C ALA A 3 -9.63 -6.23 -5.40
N GLY A 4 -10.74 -5.57 -5.66
CA GLY A 4 -11.35 -4.52 -4.85
C GLY A 4 -12.46 -3.86 -5.66
N PHE A 5 -13.65 -3.82 -5.12
CA PHE A 5 -14.84 -3.26 -5.79
C PHE A 5 -16.01 -3.14 -4.81
N SER A 6 -16.96 -2.29 -5.15
CA SER A 6 -18.24 -2.14 -4.45
C SER A 6 -18.08 -1.82 -2.97
N THR A 7 -18.20 -2.79 -2.09
CA THR A 7 -18.09 -2.64 -0.64
C THR A 7 -16.97 -3.49 -0.05
N ALA A 8 -16.60 -3.22 1.19
CA ALA A 8 -15.64 -4.06 1.94
C ALA A 8 -16.15 -5.51 2.08
N ALA A 9 -17.46 -5.69 2.30
CA ALA A 9 -18.07 -7.00 2.41
C ALA A 9 -18.03 -7.80 1.09
N ASP A 10 -18.39 -7.18 -0.05
CA ASP A 10 -18.34 -7.83 -1.36
C ASP A 10 -16.90 -8.23 -1.73
N THR A 11 -15.94 -7.36 -1.43
CA THR A 11 -14.51 -7.63 -1.67
C THR A 11 -14.00 -8.74 -0.75
N ASN A 12 -14.43 -8.79 0.52
CA ASN A 12 -14.11 -9.88 1.45
C ASN A 12 -14.62 -11.22 0.92
N GLU A 13 -15.88 -11.28 0.47
CA GLU A 13 -16.44 -12.50 -0.12
C GLU A 13 -15.58 -12.98 -1.31
N ARG A 14 -15.15 -12.05 -2.16
CA ARG A 14 -14.23 -12.36 -3.26
C ARG A 14 -12.89 -12.90 -2.78
N PHE A 15 -12.30 -12.33 -1.74
CA PHE A 15 -11.04 -12.83 -1.18
C PHE A 15 -11.19 -14.22 -0.58
N ARG A 16 -12.25 -14.48 0.15
CA ARG A 16 -12.56 -15.82 0.69
C ARG A 16 -12.73 -16.84 -0.43
N TYR A 17 -13.43 -16.49 -1.50
CA TYR A 17 -13.51 -17.34 -2.68
C TYR A 17 -12.13 -17.63 -3.28
N LEU A 18 -11.28 -16.61 -3.48
CA LEU A 18 -9.93 -16.79 -4.03
C LEU A 18 -9.07 -17.71 -3.17
N LEU A 19 -9.13 -17.58 -1.85
CA LEU A 19 -8.44 -18.48 -0.93
C LEU A 19 -8.95 -19.91 -1.04
N SER A 20 -10.27 -20.11 -1.17
CA SER A 20 -10.86 -21.45 -1.39
C SER A 20 -10.41 -22.10 -2.70
N GLN A 21 -9.98 -21.29 -3.68
CA GLN A 21 -9.41 -21.76 -4.95
C GLN A 21 -7.88 -21.94 -4.89
N GLY A 22 -7.28 -21.92 -3.67
CA GLY A 22 -5.86 -22.18 -3.46
C GLY A 22 -4.94 -20.97 -3.64
N GLN A 23 -5.47 -19.75 -3.69
CA GLN A 23 -4.62 -18.55 -3.66
C GLN A 23 -3.97 -18.41 -2.28
N THR A 24 -2.73 -17.97 -2.25
CA THR A 24 -1.94 -17.74 -1.01
C THR A 24 -1.56 -16.28 -0.81
N GLY A 25 -1.90 -15.43 -1.77
CA GLY A 25 -1.64 -13.99 -1.75
C GLY A 25 -2.84 -13.20 -2.28
N LEU A 26 -3.17 -12.14 -1.56
CA LEU A 26 -4.24 -11.22 -1.89
C LEU A 26 -3.64 -9.85 -2.21
N SER A 27 -4.16 -9.19 -3.24
CA SER A 27 -3.77 -7.82 -3.57
C SER A 27 -5.00 -6.94 -3.61
N VAL A 28 -4.98 -5.88 -2.82
CA VAL A 28 -6.14 -5.00 -2.62
C VAL A 28 -6.10 -3.83 -3.60
N ALA A 29 -7.17 -3.67 -4.37
CA ALA A 29 -7.45 -2.47 -5.15
C ALA A 29 -8.33 -1.53 -4.32
N PHE A 30 -7.82 -0.35 -3.98
CA PHE A 30 -8.58 0.69 -3.27
C PHE A 30 -9.23 1.65 -4.27
N ASP A 31 -10.39 2.18 -3.91
CA ASP A 31 -11.07 3.19 -4.72
C ASP A 31 -10.35 4.55 -4.69
N LEU A 32 -10.79 5.47 -5.56
CA LEU A 32 -10.14 6.77 -5.69
C LEU A 32 -10.26 7.63 -4.42
N PRO A 33 -11.41 7.72 -3.73
CA PRO A 33 -11.50 8.43 -2.45
C PRO A 33 -10.48 7.92 -1.42
N THR A 34 -10.37 6.60 -1.23
CA THR A 34 -9.36 6.00 -0.33
C THR A 34 -7.93 6.39 -0.74
N GLN A 35 -7.62 6.41 -2.03
CA GLN A 35 -6.29 6.77 -2.53
C GLN A 35 -5.95 8.24 -2.31
N THR A 36 -6.94 9.12 -2.35
CA THR A 36 -6.79 10.58 -2.23
C THR A 36 -7.11 11.12 -0.83
N GLY A 37 -7.49 10.23 0.11
CA GLY A 37 -7.71 10.58 1.52
C GLY A 37 -9.04 11.25 1.80
N TYR A 38 -10.05 11.01 0.97
CA TYR A 38 -11.43 11.42 1.24
C TYR A 38 -12.21 10.30 1.92
N ASP A 39 -13.06 10.66 2.86
CA ASP A 39 -14.06 9.76 3.42
C ASP A 39 -15.14 9.47 2.37
N SER A 40 -15.78 8.29 2.47
CA SER A 40 -16.77 7.87 1.48
C SER A 40 -18.03 8.75 1.42
N ASP A 41 -18.31 9.53 2.47
CA ASP A 41 -19.41 10.48 2.56
C ASP A 41 -19.02 11.92 2.19
N ALA A 42 -17.74 12.16 1.86
CA ALA A 42 -17.29 13.47 1.41
C ALA A 42 -17.93 13.85 0.06
N PRO A 43 -18.30 15.12 -0.14
CA PRO A 43 -18.85 15.58 -1.42
C PRO A 43 -17.95 15.26 -2.63
N GLU A 44 -16.62 15.30 -2.44
CA GLU A 44 -15.61 15.02 -3.45
C GLU A 44 -15.56 13.56 -3.86
N ALA A 45 -16.06 12.64 -3.00
CA ALA A 45 -16.11 11.21 -3.26
C ALA A 45 -17.33 10.78 -4.11
N LEU A 46 -18.27 11.70 -4.37
CA LEU A 46 -19.52 11.39 -5.04
C LEU A 46 -19.29 10.76 -6.42
N GLY A 47 -19.83 9.55 -6.61
CA GLY A 47 -19.74 8.79 -7.87
C GLY A 47 -18.45 7.99 -8.05
N GLU A 48 -17.50 8.06 -7.11
CA GLU A 48 -16.24 7.30 -7.17
C GLU A 48 -16.11 6.21 -6.10
N VAL A 49 -16.97 6.24 -5.07
CA VAL A 49 -16.95 5.24 -3.99
C VAL A 49 -17.23 3.84 -4.53
N GLY A 50 -16.32 2.91 -4.27
CA GLY A 50 -16.45 1.51 -4.67
C GLY A 50 -16.33 1.23 -6.18
N ARG A 51 -16.05 2.23 -7.02
CA ARG A 51 -16.09 2.12 -8.47
C ARG A 51 -14.87 1.42 -9.07
N VAL A 52 -13.66 1.82 -8.68
CA VAL A 52 -12.40 1.29 -9.22
C VAL A 52 -11.60 0.49 -8.19
N GLY A 53 -12.18 0.28 -7.04
CA GLY A 53 -11.57 -0.42 -5.92
C GLY A 53 -12.51 -0.46 -4.72
N VAL A 54 -12.07 -1.02 -3.61
CA VAL A 54 -12.82 -1.09 -2.36
C VAL A 54 -12.66 0.21 -1.57
N PRO A 55 -13.76 0.82 -1.07
CA PRO A 55 -13.70 1.96 -0.18
C PRO A 55 -13.30 1.53 1.22
N ILE A 56 -12.27 2.17 1.77
CA ILE A 56 -11.80 1.98 3.15
C ILE A 56 -11.59 3.37 3.78
N ALA A 57 -12.62 3.89 4.42
CA ALA A 57 -12.57 5.18 5.10
C ALA A 57 -12.22 5.02 6.59
N THR A 58 -12.62 3.90 7.20
CA THR A 58 -12.49 3.65 8.63
C THR A 58 -11.80 2.31 8.93
N ILE A 59 -11.42 2.11 10.19
CA ILE A 59 -10.91 0.81 10.65
C ILE A 59 -12.01 -0.28 10.58
N ASP A 60 -13.27 0.07 10.73
CA ASP A 60 -14.38 -0.87 10.66
C ASP A 60 -14.57 -1.40 9.22
N ASP A 61 -14.33 -0.57 8.21
CA ASP A 61 -14.26 -1.02 6.82
C ASP A 61 -13.11 -2.01 6.61
N MET A 62 -11.94 -1.72 7.18
CA MET A 62 -10.79 -2.64 7.11
C MET A 62 -11.06 -3.95 7.85
N GLU A 63 -11.71 -3.91 9.01
CA GLU A 63 -12.14 -5.13 9.73
C GLU A 63 -13.11 -5.97 8.88
N THR A 64 -14.08 -5.32 8.24
CA THR A 64 -15.02 -5.98 7.34
C THR A 64 -14.30 -6.61 6.15
N LEU A 65 -13.37 -5.88 5.53
CA LEU A 65 -12.57 -6.36 4.40
C LEU A 65 -11.76 -7.61 4.77
N LEU A 66 -11.18 -7.64 5.96
CA LEU A 66 -10.26 -8.68 6.41
C LEU A 66 -10.92 -9.74 7.31
N ALA A 67 -12.24 -9.70 7.48
CA ALA A 67 -12.97 -10.64 8.32
C ALA A 67 -12.75 -12.09 7.87
N ASP A 68 -12.43 -12.97 8.82
CA ASP A 68 -12.19 -14.40 8.61
C ASP A 68 -11.07 -14.75 7.62
N LEU A 69 -10.18 -13.82 7.31
CA LEU A 69 -9.00 -14.09 6.49
C LEU A 69 -7.80 -14.50 7.36
N PRO A 70 -7.05 -15.53 6.99
CA PRO A 70 -5.91 -16.02 7.77
C PRO A 70 -4.66 -15.15 7.53
N LEU A 71 -4.67 -13.90 8.02
CA LEU A 71 -3.64 -12.89 7.73
C LEU A 71 -2.21 -13.32 8.11
N GLY A 72 -2.06 -14.24 9.07
CA GLY A 72 -0.75 -14.81 9.44
C GLY A 72 -0.25 -15.92 8.50
N GLU A 73 -1.06 -16.35 7.53
CA GLU A 73 -0.75 -17.46 6.61
C GLU A 73 -0.68 -17.01 5.14
N VAL A 74 -1.45 -15.97 4.80
CA VAL A 74 -1.46 -15.38 3.46
C VAL A 74 -0.59 -14.13 3.40
N THR A 75 -0.18 -13.75 2.19
CA THR A 75 0.46 -12.45 1.96
C THR A 75 -0.58 -11.44 1.47
N THR A 76 -0.49 -10.20 1.96
CA THR A 76 -1.39 -9.13 1.55
C THR A 76 -0.59 -8.01 0.88
N SER A 77 -0.94 -7.67 -0.35
CA SER A 77 -0.37 -6.53 -1.07
C SER A 77 -1.38 -5.39 -1.12
N MET A 78 -0.96 -4.18 -0.83
CA MET A 78 -1.79 -2.99 -0.87
C MET A 78 -1.23 -1.99 -1.88
N THR A 79 -1.97 -1.78 -2.98
CA THR A 79 -1.63 -0.80 -4.01
C THR A 79 -2.13 0.58 -3.57
N ILE A 80 -1.36 1.21 -2.71
CA ILE A 80 -1.72 2.49 -2.08
C ILE A 80 -0.45 3.32 -1.79
N ASN A 81 -0.52 4.65 -1.95
CA ASN A 81 0.61 5.54 -1.86
C ASN A 81 0.41 6.68 -0.86
N ALA A 82 -0.36 7.71 -1.18
CA ALA A 82 -0.51 8.88 -0.30
C ALA A 82 -1.09 8.53 1.09
N THR A 83 -2.04 7.60 1.16
CA THR A 83 -2.67 7.11 2.39
C THR A 83 -2.05 5.80 2.92
N ALA A 84 -0.93 5.36 2.36
CA ALA A 84 -0.30 4.08 2.68
C ALA A 84 -0.05 3.86 4.17
N ALA A 85 0.43 4.87 4.88
CA ALA A 85 0.70 4.79 6.31
C ALA A 85 -0.57 4.51 7.13
N VAL A 86 -1.70 5.16 6.77
CA VAL A 86 -2.99 4.98 7.45
C VAL A 86 -3.55 3.59 7.18
N LEU A 87 -3.56 3.16 5.90
CA LEU A 87 -4.09 1.83 5.54
C LEU A 87 -3.26 0.70 6.13
N LEU A 88 -1.93 0.86 6.20
CA LEU A 88 -1.07 -0.10 6.88
C LEU A 88 -1.34 -0.13 8.40
N ALA A 89 -1.56 1.03 9.02
CA ALA A 89 -1.91 1.09 10.44
C ALA A 89 -3.26 0.39 10.72
N PHE A 90 -4.28 0.57 9.87
CA PHE A 90 -5.54 -0.16 9.96
C PHE A 90 -5.33 -1.67 9.83
N TYR A 91 -4.55 -2.11 8.84
CA TYR A 91 -4.24 -3.52 8.64
C TYR A 91 -3.58 -4.15 9.86
N VAL A 92 -2.58 -3.49 10.44
CA VAL A 92 -1.89 -3.96 11.64
C VAL A 92 -2.82 -3.98 12.86
N ALA A 93 -3.64 -2.94 13.04
CA ALA A 93 -4.59 -2.87 14.15
C ALA A 93 -5.65 -3.98 14.07
N VAL A 94 -6.13 -4.31 12.86
CA VAL A 94 -7.05 -5.44 12.65
C VAL A 94 -6.36 -6.77 12.99
N ALA A 95 -5.12 -6.97 12.54
CA ALA A 95 -4.35 -8.17 12.88
C ALA A 95 -4.11 -8.30 14.39
N ASP A 96 -3.76 -7.20 15.06
CA ASP A 96 -3.61 -7.16 16.53
C ASP A 96 -4.91 -7.54 17.25
N ARG A 97 -6.08 -7.02 16.79
CA ARG A 97 -7.40 -7.39 17.32
C ARG A 97 -7.74 -8.87 17.12
N GLN A 98 -7.27 -9.45 16.01
CA GLN A 98 -7.41 -10.89 15.72
C GLN A 98 -6.39 -11.76 16.48
N GLY A 99 -5.50 -11.17 17.28
CA GLY A 99 -4.45 -11.89 18.02
C GLY A 99 -3.34 -12.47 17.14
N ILE A 100 -3.15 -11.94 15.92
CA ILE A 100 -2.12 -12.41 15.00
C ILE A 100 -0.82 -11.67 15.30
N PRO A 101 0.27 -12.39 15.62
CA PRO A 101 1.56 -11.74 15.87
C PRO A 101 2.04 -10.95 14.63
N ARG A 102 2.48 -9.72 14.83
CA ARG A 102 2.99 -8.83 13.75
C ARG A 102 4.14 -9.48 12.97
N SER A 103 4.96 -10.29 13.62
CA SER A 103 6.04 -11.05 12.97
C SER A 103 5.57 -12.10 11.96
N ARG A 104 4.29 -12.47 11.98
CA ARG A 104 3.68 -13.38 11.00
C ARG A 104 3.08 -12.65 9.81
N LEU A 105 2.84 -11.35 9.91
CA LEU A 105 2.27 -10.58 8.82
C LEU A 105 3.27 -10.45 7.68
N GLY A 106 2.88 -10.94 6.51
CA GLY A 106 3.68 -10.86 5.28
C GLY A 106 2.93 -10.14 4.18
N GLY A 107 3.61 -9.29 3.46
CA GLY A 107 2.96 -8.53 2.39
C GLY A 107 3.80 -7.38 1.88
N THR A 108 3.12 -6.46 1.21
CA THR A 108 3.74 -5.28 0.59
C THR A 108 2.75 -4.12 0.65
N VAL A 109 3.23 -2.94 0.98
CA VAL A 109 2.54 -1.69 0.69
C VAL A 109 3.30 -0.97 -0.43
N GLN A 110 2.59 -0.46 -1.45
CA GLN A 110 3.27 0.19 -2.59
C GLN A 110 4.07 1.41 -2.12
N ASN A 111 3.46 2.36 -1.40
CA ASN A 111 4.16 3.45 -0.70
C ASN A 111 5.15 4.25 -1.57
N ASP A 112 4.96 4.20 -2.90
CA ASP A 112 5.81 4.86 -3.90
C ASP A 112 5.20 6.22 -4.26
N ILE A 113 5.54 7.25 -3.49
CA ILE A 113 4.92 8.56 -3.64
C ILE A 113 5.58 9.41 -4.75
N LEU A 114 6.87 9.20 -5.06
CA LEU A 114 7.55 10.00 -6.06
C LEU A 114 6.93 9.82 -7.44
N LYS A 115 6.56 8.60 -7.82
CA LYS A 115 5.85 8.38 -9.08
C LYS A 115 4.51 9.09 -9.18
N GLU A 116 3.85 9.37 -8.05
CA GLU A 116 2.59 10.12 -8.05
C GLU A 116 2.80 11.56 -8.51
N TYR A 117 3.91 12.20 -8.09
CA TYR A 117 4.27 13.54 -8.57
C TYR A 117 4.75 13.53 -10.03
N ILE A 118 5.41 12.45 -10.46
CA ILE A 118 5.97 12.36 -11.81
C ILE A 118 4.88 12.06 -12.85
N ALA A 119 3.98 11.11 -12.58
CA ALA A 119 3.11 10.54 -13.60
C ALA A 119 1.65 10.34 -13.20
N ARG A 120 1.38 9.76 -12.00
CA ARG A 120 0.03 9.24 -11.70
C ARG A 120 -0.92 10.26 -11.09
N GLY A 121 -0.45 11.18 -10.26
CA GLY A 121 -1.19 12.35 -9.79
C GLY A 121 -2.00 12.18 -8.50
N THR A 122 -2.03 11.02 -7.84
CA THR A 122 -2.78 10.80 -6.59
C THR A 122 -1.94 11.09 -5.34
N TRP A 123 -1.44 12.29 -5.21
CA TRP A 123 -0.73 12.77 -4.02
C TRP A 123 -1.60 13.74 -3.21
N ILE A 124 -1.37 13.82 -1.90
CA ILE A 124 -2.14 14.64 -0.95
C ILE A 124 -1.27 15.77 -0.38
N TYR A 125 -0.06 15.42 0.05
CA TYR A 125 0.84 16.35 0.74
C TYR A 125 1.97 16.82 -0.18
N PRO A 126 2.60 17.98 0.12
CA PRO A 126 3.84 18.36 -0.54
C PRO A 126 4.93 17.29 -0.39
N ALA A 127 5.80 17.12 -1.39
CA ALA A 127 6.76 16.02 -1.51
C ALA A 127 7.59 15.79 -0.23
N ARG A 128 8.05 16.86 0.44
CA ARG A 128 8.81 16.75 1.69
C ARG A 128 8.04 16.02 2.80
N HIS A 129 6.74 16.29 2.93
CA HIS A 129 5.91 15.66 3.96
C HIS A 129 5.55 14.22 3.59
N SER A 130 5.32 13.97 2.30
CA SER A 130 5.09 12.62 1.79
C SER A 130 6.33 11.73 1.99
N MET A 131 7.53 12.23 1.70
CA MET A 131 8.77 11.49 1.94
C MET A 131 8.99 11.17 3.42
N ARG A 132 8.57 12.06 4.33
CA ARG A 132 8.59 11.76 5.77
C ARG A 132 7.68 10.58 6.10
N LEU A 133 6.44 10.56 5.58
CA LEU A 133 5.51 9.44 5.81
C LEU A 133 6.03 8.13 5.23
N VAL A 134 6.64 8.15 4.04
CA VAL A 134 7.27 6.96 3.45
C VAL A 134 8.36 6.41 4.37
N THR A 135 9.23 7.27 4.90
CA THR A 135 10.30 6.82 5.80
C THR A 135 9.80 6.44 7.19
N ASP A 136 8.68 7.00 7.68
CA ASP A 136 7.99 6.53 8.89
C ASP A 136 7.53 5.06 8.72
N VAL A 137 6.98 4.72 7.54
CA VAL A 137 6.61 3.33 7.21
C VAL A 137 7.84 2.42 7.17
N PHE A 138 8.96 2.86 6.60
CA PHE A 138 10.20 2.08 6.58
C PHE A 138 10.68 1.76 8.01
N GLU A 139 10.72 2.77 8.88
CA GLU A 139 11.14 2.63 10.27
C GLU A 139 10.24 1.65 11.02
N PHE A 140 8.92 1.86 10.94
CA PHE A 140 7.93 1.00 11.59
C PHE A 140 8.03 -0.45 11.10
N CYS A 141 8.02 -0.68 9.79
CA CYS A 141 8.08 -2.04 9.23
C CYS A 141 9.40 -2.74 9.57
N THR A 142 10.52 -2.01 9.58
CA THR A 142 11.83 -2.58 9.94
C THR A 142 11.86 -3.04 11.40
N ALA A 143 11.13 -2.35 12.28
CA ALA A 143 11.05 -2.70 13.70
C ALA A 143 10.00 -3.77 14.00
N GLU A 144 8.82 -3.68 13.42
CA GLU A 144 7.62 -4.40 13.85
C GLU A 144 7.17 -5.50 12.86
N LEU A 145 7.48 -5.37 11.57
CA LEU A 145 6.97 -6.23 10.49
C LEU A 145 8.09 -6.85 9.67
N PRO A 146 8.86 -7.81 10.20
CA PRO A 146 10.09 -8.31 9.57
C PRO A 146 9.87 -9.02 8.22
N ARG A 147 8.63 -9.40 7.89
CA ARG A 147 8.25 -10.05 6.63
C ARG A 147 7.55 -9.12 5.64
N TRP A 148 7.50 -7.80 5.94
CA TRP A 148 6.78 -6.82 5.13
C TRP A 148 7.72 -6.09 4.19
N ASN A 149 7.35 -5.98 2.91
CA ASN A 149 8.04 -5.12 1.96
C ASN A 149 7.54 -3.69 2.14
N THR A 150 8.46 -2.80 2.47
CA THR A 150 8.14 -1.43 2.91
C THR A 150 7.74 -0.50 1.77
N ILE A 151 8.09 -0.88 0.54
CA ILE A 151 7.80 -0.15 -0.69
C ILE A 151 7.81 -1.11 -1.87
N SER A 152 7.08 -0.77 -2.92
CA SER A 152 7.19 -1.35 -4.25
C SER A 152 7.34 -0.22 -5.26
N ILE A 153 8.57 0.03 -5.70
CA ILE A 153 8.93 1.14 -6.60
C ILE A 153 8.54 0.75 -8.01
N SER A 154 7.72 1.58 -8.68
CA SER A 154 7.07 1.19 -9.93
C SER A 154 7.33 2.19 -11.06
N GLY A 155 7.98 1.74 -12.11
CA GLY A 155 8.22 2.51 -13.34
C GLY A 155 7.05 2.52 -14.33
N TYR A 156 6.16 1.53 -14.26
CA TYR A 156 5.06 1.34 -15.21
C TYR A 156 4.26 2.61 -15.49
N HIS A 157 3.92 3.39 -14.47
CA HIS A 157 3.12 4.61 -14.61
C HIS A 157 3.84 5.69 -15.44
N MET A 158 5.17 5.79 -15.31
CA MET A 158 5.98 6.70 -16.14
C MET A 158 6.01 6.23 -17.59
N ARG A 159 6.06 4.92 -17.80
CA ARG A 159 6.00 4.32 -19.14
C ARG A 159 4.68 4.64 -19.85
N GLU A 160 3.55 4.43 -19.14
CA GLU A 160 2.21 4.73 -19.66
C GLU A 160 1.98 6.23 -19.88
N ALA A 161 2.67 7.09 -19.12
CA ALA A 161 2.65 8.54 -19.32
C ALA A 161 3.53 9.01 -20.52
N GLY A 162 4.18 8.08 -21.24
CA GLY A 162 4.93 8.37 -22.46
C GLY A 162 6.46 8.32 -22.34
N ALA A 163 7.01 7.92 -21.20
CA ALA A 163 8.44 7.73 -21.05
C ALA A 163 8.95 6.59 -21.95
N THR A 164 10.16 6.72 -22.48
CA THR A 164 10.86 5.62 -23.13
C THR A 164 11.29 4.57 -22.11
N ALA A 165 11.60 3.35 -22.54
CA ALA A 165 12.08 2.30 -21.64
C ALA A 165 13.35 2.72 -20.87
N ALA A 166 14.26 3.46 -21.50
CA ALA A 166 15.45 4.00 -20.84
C ALA A 166 15.11 5.05 -19.77
N GLN A 167 14.13 5.92 -20.05
CA GLN A 167 13.65 6.91 -19.07
C GLN A 167 12.90 6.25 -17.92
N GLU A 168 12.03 5.27 -18.19
CA GLU A 168 11.34 4.47 -17.17
C GLU A 168 12.35 3.86 -16.20
N LEU A 169 13.36 3.17 -16.71
CA LEU A 169 14.40 2.56 -15.88
C LEU A 169 15.18 3.61 -15.08
N ALA A 170 15.61 4.69 -15.74
CA ALA A 170 16.40 5.74 -15.10
C ALA A 170 15.63 6.43 -13.97
N PHE A 171 14.36 6.79 -14.19
CA PHE A 171 13.53 7.45 -13.18
C PHE A 171 13.18 6.50 -12.02
N THR A 172 12.86 5.23 -12.32
CA THR A 172 12.58 4.24 -11.29
C THR A 172 13.77 4.02 -10.37
N LEU A 173 14.99 3.92 -10.93
CA LEU A 173 16.21 3.79 -10.13
C LEU A 173 16.53 5.08 -9.36
N ALA A 174 16.28 6.25 -9.94
CA ALA A 174 16.47 7.53 -9.25
C ALA A 174 15.52 7.66 -8.05
N ASP A 175 14.25 7.26 -8.20
CA ASP A 175 13.28 7.21 -7.09
C ASP A 175 13.77 6.25 -5.99
N GLY A 176 14.25 5.06 -6.38
CA GLY A 176 14.82 4.09 -5.44
C GLY A 176 15.99 4.65 -4.64
N ILE A 177 16.92 5.35 -5.29
CA ILE A 177 18.04 6.03 -4.64
C ILE A 177 17.51 7.09 -3.66
N ALA A 178 16.56 7.92 -4.08
CA ALA A 178 15.99 8.96 -3.24
C ALA A 178 15.31 8.40 -1.97
N TYR A 179 14.61 7.29 -2.06
CA TYR A 179 14.02 6.61 -0.89
C TYR A 179 15.08 6.07 0.06
N VAL A 180 16.13 5.43 -0.46
CA VAL A 180 17.24 4.94 0.36
C VAL A 180 17.96 6.07 1.06
N GLU A 181 18.25 7.17 0.34
CA GLU A 181 18.90 8.35 0.93
C GLU A 181 18.04 8.99 2.02
N ALA A 182 16.72 9.11 1.82
CA ALA A 182 15.80 9.63 2.82
C ALA A 182 15.75 8.76 4.08
N ALA A 183 15.75 7.43 3.92
CA ALA A 183 15.79 6.50 5.06
C ALA A 183 17.13 6.58 5.81
N ARG A 184 18.26 6.66 5.09
CA ARG A 184 19.58 6.86 5.70
C ARG A 184 19.70 8.18 6.46
N ALA A 185 19.14 9.26 5.92
CA ALA A 185 19.14 10.56 6.58
C ALA A 185 18.37 10.54 7.92
N ARG A 186 17.46 9.60 8.11
CA ARG A 186 16.79 9.34 9.40
C ARG A 186 17.57 8.40 10.33
N GLY A 187 18.72 7.93 9.91
CA GLY A 187 19.55 7.01 10.69
C GLY A 187 19.19 5.54 10.57
N LEU A 188 18.34 5.16 9.58
CA LEU A 188 18.06 3.75 9.32
C LEU A 188 19.27 3.07 8.68
N ASP A 189 19.58 1.89 9.18
CA ASP A 189 20.66 1.06 8.64
C ASP A 189 20.18 0.39 7.33
N VAL A 190 20.88 0.63 6.23
CA VAL A 190 20.56 0.11 4.90
C VAL A 190 20.47 -1.41 4.89
N ASP A 191 21.37 -2.10 5.58
CA ASP A 191 21.42 -3.56 5.61
C ASP A 191 20.18 -4.17 6.31
N ARG A 192 19.47 -3.39 7.10
CA ARG A 192 18.26 -3.83 7.79
C ARG A 192 16.98 -3.67 6.95
N PHE A 193 16.91 -2.71 6.04
CA PHE A 193 15.68 -2.46 5.29
C PHE A 193 15.80 -2.73 3.77
N ALA A 194 17.00 -2.61 3.18
CA ALA A 194 17.15 -2.68 1.72
C ALA A 194 16.70 -4.00 1.11
N GLY A 195 16.86 -5.10 1.84
CA GLY A 195 16.36 -6.41 1.41
C GLY A 195 14.83 -6.53 1.33
N ARG A 196 14.11 -5.50 1.79
CA ARG A 196 12.64 -5.39 1.75
C ARG A 196 12.14 -4.32 0.78
N LEU A 197 13.02 -3.74 0.00
CA LEU A 197 12.63 -2.91 -1.14
C LEU A 197 12.22 -3.82 -2.30
N SER A 198 11.13 -3.50 -2.95
CA SER A 198 10.62 -4.19 -4.13
C SER A 198 10.57 -3.23 -5.31
N PHE A 199 10.78 -3.76 -6.51
CA PHE A 199 10.64 -3.04 -7.78
C PHE A 199 9.62 -3.74 -8.67
#